data_3d268e999c34d42bf7ad8d6285feb2a4
#
_entry.id   3d268e999c34d42bf7ad8d6285feb2a4
#
_cell.length_a   1.000
_cell.length_b   1.000
_cell.length_c   1.000
_cell.angle_alpha   90.00
_cell.angle_beta   90.00
_cell.angle_gamma   90.00
#
_symmetry.space_group_name_H-M   'P 1'
#
loop_
_entity.id
_entity.type
_entity.pdbx_description
1 polymer ?
#
loop_
_entity_poly.entity_id
_entity_poly.type
_entity_poly.pdbx_seq_one_letter_code
_entity_poly.pdbx_strand_id
1 'polypeptide(L)'
;MTSKVCWILLSPLFCCAQSNVLSVAPVDRVTAKAGGVAEARVTLQLRSGYHTQSNAPTDEYAIPFLVTWKPAPLESPEVVYPKPKMEKYRYTEAAVPIFSGDFVVVTRFKVPANTPLGPVKITGKVRYQACTDTTGVCLPPATIEVPVGVDVVK
;
A
#
# COMPACT_ATOMS: atom_id res chain seq x y z
N MET A 1 -23.81 59.62 -0.58
CA MET A 1 -23.94 58.25 -0.09
C MET A 1 -23.28 57.31 -1.10
N THR A 2 -22.00 56.96 -0.89
CA THR A 2 -21.20 56.12 -1.81
C THR A 2 -21.09 54.72 -1.23
N SER A 3 -21.80 53.77 -1.84
CA SER A 3 -21.79 52.37 -1.48
C SER A 3 -20.52 51.70 -1.99
N LYS A 4 -19.64 51.22 -1.08
CA LYS A 4 -18.44 50.45 -1.42
C LYS A 4 -18.83 49.00 -1.55
N VAL A 5 -18.86 48.47 -2.78
CA VAL A 5 -19.02 47.04 -3.05
C VAL A 5 -17.67 46.34 -2.81
N CYS A 6 -17.61 45.52 -1.77
CA CYS A 6 -16.47 44.67 -1.45
C CYS A 6 -16.49 43.42 -2.33
N TRP A 7 -15.59 43.32 -3.29
CA TRP A 7 -15.40 42.12 -4.12
C TRP A 7 -14.57 41.10 -3.33
N ILE A 8 -15.23 40.06 -2.88
CA ILE A 8 -14.56 38.90 -2.27
C ILE A 8 -14.01 38.05 -3.40
N LEU A 9 -12.69 38.07 -3.58
CA LEU A 9 -11.97 37.17 -4.47
C LEU A 9 -11.96 35.77 -3.85
N LEU A 10 -12.84 34.88 -4.33
CA LEU A 10 -12.73 33.46 -4.04
C LEU A 10 -11.54 32.87 -4.81
N SER A 11 -10.42 32.68 -4.13
CA SER A 11 -9.30 31.90 -4.67
C SER A 11 -9.71 30.42 -4.74
N PRO A 12 -9.63 29.77 -5.92
CA PRO A 12 -9.83 28.34 -5.99
C PRO A 12 -8.66 27.63 -5.27
N LEU A 13 -8.97 26.89 -4.21
CA LEU A 13 -8.05 25.90 -3.65
C LEU A 13 -7.81 24.86 -4.74
N PHE A 14 -6.68 24.95 -5.43
CA PHE A 14 -6.15 23.86 -6.22
C PHE A 14 -5.79 22.73 -5.25
N CYS A 15 -6.72 21.80 -5.08
CA CYS A 15 -6.44 20.51 -4.48
C CYS A 15 -5.46 19.80 -5.43
N CYS A 16 -4.16 19.81 -5.10
CA CYS A 16 -3.16 18.98 -5.74
C CYS A 16 -3.58 17.51 -5.49
N ALA A 17 -4.34 16.95 -6.42
CA ALA A 17 -4.51 15.51 -6.51
C ALA A 17 -3.12 14.94 -6.75
N GLN A 18 -2.45 14.46 -5.70
CA GLN A 18 -1.25 13.65 -5.83
C GLN A 18 -1.67 12.45 -6.67
N SER A 19 -1.19 12.40 -7.90
CA SER A 19 -1.41 11.27 -8.79
C SER A 19 -0.73 10.06 -8.15
N ASN A 20 -1.51 9.25 -7.43
CA ASN A 20 -1.01 8.03 -6.83
C ASN A 20 -0.47 7.13 -7.94
N VAL A 21 0.85 6.95 -7.94
CA VAL A 21 1.53 6.07 -8.89
C VAL A 21 1.25 4.61 -8.56
N LEU A 22 0.98 4.32 -7.28
CA LEU A 22 0.55 3.02 -6.77
C LEU A 22 -0.91 3.12 -6.32
N SER A 23 -1.72 2.17 -6.73
CA SER A 23 -3.10 2.00 -6.29
C SER A 23 -3.32 0.59 -5.72
N VAL A 24 -4.37 0.43 -4.94
CA VAL A 24 -4.82 -0.84 -4.40
C VAL A 24 -6.11 -1.22 -5.11
N ALA A 25 -6.14 -2.41 -5.71
CA ALA A 25 -7.38 -2.96 -6.25
C ALA A 25 -8.38 -3.24 -5.10
N PRO A 26 -9.68 -3.26 -5.38
CA PRO A 26 -10.67 -3.65 -4.37
C PRO A 26 -10.27 -4.96 -3.69
N VAL A 27 -10.26 -4.97 -2.36
CA VAL A 27 -9.93 -6.15 -1.57
C VAL A 27 -11.23 -6.87 -1.19
N ASP A 28 -11.30 -8.15 -1.57
CA ASP A 28 -12.44 -8.99 -1.21
C ASP A 28 -12.54 -9.18 0.31
N ARG A 29 -13.77 -9.32 0.80
CA ARG A 29 -13.98 -9.69 2.19
C ARG A 29 -13.47 -11.11 2.45
N VAL A 30 -12.80 -11.26 3.56
CA VAL A 30 -12.23 -12.55 3.99
C VAL A 30 -13.17 -13.21 5.00
N THR A 31 -13.50 -14.48 4.80
CA THR A 31 -14.21 -15.28 5.82
C THR A 31 -13.21 -16.14 6.57
N ALA A 32 -13.22 -16.09 7.90
CA ALA A 32 -12.32 -16.88 8.72
C ALA A 32 -13.01 -17.38 9.98
N LYS A 33 -12.60 -18.58 10.44
CA LYS A 33 -13.13 -19.16 11.68
C LYS A 33 -12.45 -18.56 12.91
N ALA A 34 -13.22 -18.37 13.99
CA ALA A 34 -12.64 -18.12 15.31
C ALA A 34 -11.69 -19.27 15.69
N GLY A 35 -10.50 -18.94 16.17
CA GLY A 35 -9.41 -19.92 16.40
C GLY A 35 -8.63 -20.32 15.16
N GLY A 36 -8.96 -19.80 13.96
CA GLY A 36 -8.32 -20.12 12.70
C GLY A 36 -7.37 -19.04 12.19
N VAL A 37 -7.23 -18.98 10.87
CA VAL A 37 -6.38 -18.02 10.15
C VAL A 37 -7.23 -17.29 9.12
N ALA A 38 -7.07 -15.96 9.06
CA ALA A 38 -7.59 -15.13 7.99
C ALA A 38 -6.46 -14.80 7.01
N GLU A 39 -6.66 -15.00 5.72
CA GLU A 39 -5.68 -14.64 4.69
C GLU A 39 -6.23 -13.50 3.83
N ALA A 40 -5.60 -12.33 3.90
CA ALA A 40 -5.90 -11.19 3.05
C ALA A 40 -4.92 -11.13 1.87
N ARG A 41 -5.46 -10.99 0.66
CA ARG A 41 -4.70 -10.84 -0.59
C ARG A 41 -4.91 -9.44 -1.11
N VAL A 42 -3.84 -8.65 -1.10
CA VAL A 42 -3.87 -7.25 -1.53
C VAL A 42 -3.17 -7.14 -2.88
N THR A 43 -3.93 -6.86 -3.92
CA THR A 43 -3.40 -6.57 -5.26
C THR A 43 -3.02 -5.10 -5.35
N LEU A 44 -1.77 -4.86 -5.64
CA LEU A 44 -1.17 -3.55 -5.81
C LEU A 44 -0.88 -3.32 -7.28
N GLN A 45 -1.23 -2.16 -7.78
CA GLN A 45 -1.14 -1.80 -9.19
C GLN A 45 -0.23 -0.58 -9.34
N LEU A 46 0.98 -0.81 -9.82
CA LEU A 46 1.95 0.25 -10.04
C LEU A 46 1.88 0.70 -11.50
N ARG A 47 1.76 2.01 -11.70
CA ARG A 47 1.68 2.62 -13.04
C ARG A 47 2.89 2.25 -13.88
N SER A 48 2.67 1.95 -15.18
CA SER A 48 3.72 1.65 -16.15
C SER A 48 4.78 2.75 -16.19
N GLY A 49 6.04 2.36 -16.35
CA GLY A 49 7.19 3.26 -16.34
C GLY A 49 7.71 3.61 -14.94
N TYR A 50 7.16 2.96 -13.91
CA TYR A 50 7.62 3.08 -12.53
C TYR A 50 7.90 1.72 -11.90
N HIS A 51 8.83 1.74 -10.95
CA HIS A 51 9.08 0.62 -10.04
C HIS A 51 9.18 1.12 -8.60
N THR A 52 9.11 0.21 -7.66
CA THR A 52 9.50 0.43 -6.27
C THR A 52 10.62 -0.53 -5.90
N GLN A 53 11.42 -0.20 -4.90
CA GLN A 53 12.29 -1.20 -4.29
C GLN A 53 11.44 -2.36 -3.77
N SER A 54 12.04 -3.55 -3.66
CA SER A 54 11.40 -4.67 -2.98
C SER A 54 11.32 -4.44 -1.46
N ASN A 55 10.75 -5.38 -0.74
CA ASN A 55 10.76 -5.37 0.73
C ASN A 55 12.16 -5.61 1.33
N ALA A 56 13.12 -6.07 0.53
CA ALA A 56 14.50 -6.31 0.92
C ALA A 56 15.44 -5.75 -0.17
N PRO A 57 15.63 -4.41 -0.24
CA PRO A 57 16.55 -3.79 -1.18
C PRO A 57 18.00 -4.17 -0.84
N THR A 58 18.86 -4.17 -1.86
CA THR A 58 20.30 -4.43 -1.70
C THR A 58 21.08 -3.18 -1.24
N ASP A 59 20.55 -2.00 -1.50
CA ASP A 59 21.09 -0.72 -1.06
C ASP A 59 20.50 -0.33 0.30
N GLU A 60 21.36 -0.09 1.30
CA GLU A 60 20.96 0.29 2.66
C GLU A 60 20.26 1.65 2.76
N TYR A 61 20.48 2.53 1.78
CA TYR A 61 19.83 3.85 1.70
C TYR A 61 18.50 3.82 0.94
N ALA A 62 18.20 2.71 0.27
CA ALA A 62 16.95 2.58 -0.46
C ALA A 62 15.76 2.40 0.50
N ILE A 63 14.65 3.04 0.16
CA ILE A 63 13.40 2.93 0.93
C ILE A 63 12.70 1.62 0.56
N PRO A 64 12.60 0.64 1.48
CA PRO A 64 11.93 -0.62 1.19
C PRO A 64 10.43 -0.44 1.01
N PHE A 65 9.84 -1.32 0.20
CA PHE A 65 8.40 -1.51 0.16
C PHE A 65 7.96 -2.23 1.43
N LEU A 66 7.09 -1.60 2.22
CA LEU A 66 6.71 -2.12 3.54
C LEU A 66 5.20 -2.12 3.73
N VAL A 67 4.67 -3.26 4.15
CA VAL A 67 3.28 -3.42 4.58
C VAL A 67 3.25 -3.61 6.09
N THR A 68 2.48 -2.77 6.79
CA THR A 68 2.25 -2.85 8.23
C THR A 68 0.76 -2.91 8.52
N TRP A 69 0.36 -3.52 9.63
CA TRP A 69 -1.04 -3.73 9.96
C TRP A 69 -1.39 -3.21 11.36
N LYS A 70 -2.62 -2.72 11.48
CA LYS A 70 -3.37 -2.60 12.73
C LYS A 70 -4.39 -3.74 12.75
N PRO A 71 -4.01 -4.93 13.22
CA PRO A 71 -4.79 -6.13 13.00
C PRO A 71 -5.94 -6.34 13.98
N ALA A 72 -5.94 -5.65 15.13
CA ALA A 72 -6.93 -5.90 16.18
C ALA A 72 -8.38 -5.90 15.65
N PRO A 73 -9.20 -6.90 16.04
CA PRO A 73 -8.96 -7.92 17.07
C PRO A 73 -8.19 -9.17 16.61
N LEU A 74 -7.73 -9.22 15.36
CA LEU A 74 -6.84 -10.28 14.87
C LEU A 74 -5.41 -10.05 15.38
N GLU A 75 -4.55 -11.05 15.24
CA GLU A 75 -3.20 -11.03 15.80
C GLU A 75 -2.15 -11.53 14.81
N SER A 76 -0.90 -11.30 15.15
CA SER A 76 0.29 -11.90 14.51
C SER A 76 0.27 -11.85 12.98
N PRO A 77 0.24 -10.65 12.35
CA PRO A 77 0.26 -10.55 10.90
C PRO A 77 1.59 -11.09 10.34
N GLU A 78 1.48 -12.10 9.49
CA GLU A 78 2.59 -12.63 8.68
C GLU A 78 2.45 -12.09 7.27
N VAL A 79 3.35 -11.18 6.86
CA VAL A 79 3.33 -10.57 5.53
C VAL A 79 4.22 -11.36 4.59
N VAL A 80 3.63 -11.89 3.52
CA VAL A 80 4.33 -12.64 2.47
C VAL A 80 4.37 -11.78 1.21
N TYR A 81 5.57 -11.34 0.85
CA TYR A 81 5.81 -10.56 -0.35
C TYR A 81 6.02 -11.47 -1.56
N PRO A 82 5.68 -11.02 -2.78
CA PRO A 82 6.01 -11.76 -3.99
C PRO A 82 7.54 -11.78 -4.21
N LYS A 83 8.00 -12.74 -5.02
CA LYS A 83 9.40 -12.75 -5.45
C LYS A 83 9.70 -11.47 -6.23
N PRO A 84 10.72 -10.68 -5.83
CA PRO A 84 11.09 -9.48 -6.56
C PRO A 84 11.65 -9.82 -7.94
N LYS A 85 11.47 -8.89 -8.88
CA LYS A 85 12.17 -8.91 -10.16
C LYS A 85 13.56 -8.33 -9.95
N MET A 86 14.58 -8.96 -10.52
CA MET A 86 15.93 -8.41 -10.57
C MET A 86 16.06 -7.61 -11.87
N GLU A 87 16.13 -6.29 -11.76
CA GLU A 87 16.17 -5.40 -12.92
C GLU A 87 17.43 -4.55 -12.91
N LYS A 88 18.10 -4.45 -14.07
CA LYS A 88 19.25 -3.59 -14.27
C LYS A 88 18.87 -2.38 -15.09
N TYR A 89 18.96 -1.22 -14.50
CA TYR A 89 18.73 0.06 -15.16
C TYR A 89 20.04 0.69 -15.66
N ARG A 90 19.94 1.67 -16.56
CA ARG A 90 21.11 2.39 -17.09
C ARG A 90 21.87 3.16 -16.01
N TYR A 91 21.20 3.53 -14.95
CA TYR A 91 21.71 4.31 -13.81
C TYR A 91 22.10 3.45 -12.60
N THR A 92 22.02 2.12 -12.70
CA THR A 92 22.45 1.20 -11.64
C THR A 92 23.69 0.41 -12.07
N GLU A 93 24.62 0.19 -11.14
CA GLU A 93 25.81 -0.63 -11.40
C GLU A 93 25.47 -2.11 -11.53
N ALA A 94 24.54 -2.59 -10.70
CA ALA A 94 24.08 -3.97 -10.67
C ALA A 94 22.56 -4.05 -10.79
N ALA A 95 22.03 -5.25 -10.99
CA ALA A 95 20.60 -5.50 -10.93
C ALA A 95 20.09 -5.30 -9.51
N VAL A 96 18.93 -4.65 -9.38
CA VAL A 96 18.28 -4.33 -8.10
C VAL A 96 16.95 -5.08 -7.96
N PRO A 97 16.59 -5.53 -6.74
CA PRO A 97 15.34 -6.21 -6.50
C PRO A 97 14.19 -5.20 -6.42
N ILE A 98 13.22 -5.31 -7.33
CA ILE A 98 12.11 -4.36 -7.46
C ILE A 98 10.75 -5.05 -7.51
N PHE A 99 9.68 -4.25 -7.26
CA PHE A 99 8.32 -4.54 -7.66
C PHE A 99 7.88 -3.58 -8.77
N SER A 100 7.20 -4.10 -9.79
CA SER A 100 6.68 -3.31 -10.92
C SER A 100 5.43 -3.95 -11.50
N GLY A 101 4.56 -3.13 -12.11
CA GLY A 101 3.27 -3.58 -12.63
C GLY A 101 2.32 -4.03 -11.51
N ASP A 102 1.50 -5.03 -11.79
CA ASP A 102 0.58 -5.59 -10.81
C ASP A 102 1.27 -6.70 -10.01
N PHE A 103 1.13 -6.66 -8.69
CA PHE A 103 1.66 -7.69 -7.80
C PHE A 103 0.79 -7.86 -6.55
N VAL A 104 0.87 -9.02 -5.93
CA VAL A 104 0.04 -9.38 -4.78
C VAL A 104 0.90 -9.55 -3.54
N VAL A 105 0.52 -8.88 -2.46
CA VAL A 105 1.03 -9.14 -1.10
C VAL A 105 -0.04 -9.91 -0.33
N VAL A 106 0.36 -11.03 0.26
CA VAL A 106 -0.51 -11.86 1.07
C VAL A 106 -0.18 -11.63 2.54
N THR A 107 -1.21 -11.44 3.38
CA THR A 107 -1.00 -11.38 4.83
C THR A 107 -1.89 -12.40 5.53
N ARG A 108 -1.31 -13.20 6.40
CA ARG A 108 -2.02 -14.14 7.26
C ARG A 108 -2.11 -13.58 8.66
N PHE A 109 -3.31 -13.65 9.23
CA PHE A 109 -3.61 -13.19 10.58
C PHE A 109 -4.13 -14.36 11.40
N LYS A 110 -3.67 -14.46 12.63
CA LYS A 110 -4.27 -15.36 13.61
C LYS A 110 -5.60 -14.78 14.09
N VAL A 111 -6.66 -15.57 14.08
CA VAL A 111 -7.97 -15.21 14.62
C VAL A 111 -8.10 -15.85 16.00
N PRO A 112 -8.02 -15.11 17.11
CA PRO A 112 -8.21 -15.67 18.43
C PRO A 112 -9.55 -16.41 18.57
N ALA A 113 -9.58 -17.49 19.33
CA ALA A 113 -10.80 -18.29 19.52
C ALA A 113 -11.93 -17.51 20.20
N ASN A 114 -11.60 -16.49 20.95
CA ASN A 114 -12.55 -15.58 21.64
C ASN A 114 -12.90 -14.35 20.82
N THR A 115 -12.48 -14.26 19.56
CA THR A 115 -12.87 -13.15 18.68
C THR A 115 -14.38 -13.15 18.48
N PRO A 116 -15.07 -12.03 18.70
CA PRO A 116 -16.51 -11.93 18.44
C PRO A 116 -16.85 -12.32 16.99
N LEU A 117 -17.93 -13.10 16.83
CA LEU A 117 -18.45 -13.44 15.51
C LEU A 117 -19.04 -12.23 14.81
N GLY A 118 -18.90 -12.19 13.48
CA GLY A 118 -19.45 -11.13 12.65
C GLY A 118 -18.36 -10.32 11.93
N PRO A 119 -18.73 -9.17 11.38
CA PRO A 119 -17.83 -8.35 10.58
C PRO A 119 -16.79 -7.60 11.44
N VAL A 120 -15.55 -7.74 11.05
CA VAL A 120 -14.39 -7.04 11.60
C VAL A 120 -13.73 -6.25 10.48
N LYS A 121 -13.20 -5.07 10.78
CA LYS A 121 -12.39 -4.26 9.87
C LYS A 121 -11.00 -4.10 10.43
N ILE A 122 -10.00 -4.49 9.66
CA ILE A 122 -8.58 -4.25 9.93
C ILE A 122 -8.02 -3.27 8.91
N THR A 123 -6.95 -2.57 9.24
CA THR A 123 -6.33 -1.58 8.35
C THR A 123 -4.85 -1.83 8.21
N GLY A 124 -4.40 -1.98 6.98
CA GLY A 124 -3.00 -2.00 6.60
C GLY A 124 -2.51 -0.63 6.13
N LYS A 125 -1.21 -0.45 6.13
CA LYS A 125 -0.51 0.67 5.51
C LYS A 125 0.59 0.13 4.63
N VAL A 126 0.62 0.61 3.37
CA VAL A 126 1.68 0.32 2.41
C VAL A 126 2.53 1.57 2.28
N ARG A 127 3.79 1.49 2.74
CA ARG A 127 4.79 2.53 2.55
C ARG A 127 5.68 2.14 1.38
N TYR A 128 5.90 3.07 0.45
CA TYR A 128 6.70 2.85 -0.74
C TYR A 128 7.34 4.13 -1.23
N GLN A 129 8.33 3.99 -2.11
CA GLN A 129 8.87 5.07 -2.94
C GLN A 129 8.88 4.59 -4.39
N ALA A 130 8.23 5.34 -5.28
CA ALA A 130 8.20 5.04 -6.71
C ALA A 130 9.31 5.81 -7.42
N CYS A 131 10.06 5.11 -8.28
CA CYS A 131 11.10 5.68 -9.13
C CYS A 131 10.79 5.42 -10.60
N THR A 132 11.18 6.33 -11.48
CA THR A 132 10.99 6.18 -12.94
C THR A 132 11.98 5.17 -13.50
N ASP A 133 11.52 4.29 -14.40
CA ASP A 133 12.36 3.27 -15.05
C ASP A 133 13.43 3.86 -15.97
N THR A 134 13.17 5.05 -16.54
CA THR A 134 14.03 5.66 -17.55
C THR A 134 15.18 6.48 -16.97
N THR A 135 14.94 7.19 -15.88
CA THR A 135 15.88 8.17 -15.32
C THR A 135 16.31 7.86 -13.89
N GLY A 136 15.62 6.96 -13.20
CA GLY A 136 15.86 6.67 -11.79
C GLY A 136 15.43 7.79 -10.84
N VAL A 137 14.75 8.82 -11.33
CA VAL A 137 14.22 9.88 -10.47
C VAL A 137 13.10 9.32 -9.61
N CYS A 138 13.28 9.44 -8.29
CA CYS A 138 12.31 8.93 -7.32
C CYS A 138 11.38 10.05 -6.85
N LEU A 139 10.10 9.73 -6.74
CA LEU A 139 9.10 10.58 -6.09
C LEU A 139 9.32 10.56 -4.57
N PRO A 140 8.77 11.52 -3.83
CA PRO A 140 8.76 11.45 -2.37
C PRO A 140 8.12 10.14 -1.89
N PRO A 141 8.59 9.55 -0.78
CA PRO A 141 7.96 8.38 -0.18
C PRO A 141 6.49 8.66 0.13
N ALA A 142 5.64 7.68 -0.16
CA ALA A 142 4.21 7.76 0.06
C ALA A 142 3.71 6.61 0.93
N THR A 143 2.55 6.80 1.55
CA THR A 143 1.85 5.77 2.31
C THR A 143 0.38 5.75 1.89
N ILE A 144 -0.13 4.56 1.59
CA ILE A 144 -1.55 4.34 1.30
C ILE A 144 -2.16 3.40 2.34
N GLU A 145 -3.42 3.61 2.68
CA GLU A 145 -4.16 2.75 3.59
C GLU A 145 -4.90 1.65 2.83
N VAL A 146 -4.94 0.47 3.42
CA VAL A 146 -5.59 -0.72 2.86
C VAL A 146 -6.60 -1.25 3.88
N PRO A 147 -7.88 -0.88 3.76
CA PRO A 147 -8.92 -1.45 4.60
C PRO A 147 -9.26 -2.87 4.13
N VAL A 148 -9.37 -3.81 5.06
CA VAL A 148 -9.80 -5.18 4.79
C VAL A 148 -10.94 -5.56 5.74
N GLY A 149 -12.04 -6.05 5.16
CA GLY A 149 -13.15 -6.62 5.90
C GLY A 149 -12.94 -8.12 6.14
N VAL A 150 -13.15 -8.56 7.38
CA VAL A 150 -13.07 -9.97 7.75
C VAL A 150 -14.39 -10.36 8.42
N ASP A 151 -15.03 -11.43 7.93
CA ASP A 151 -16.23 -12.01 8.55
C ASP A 151 -15.81 -13.21 9.40
N VAL A 152 -15.86 -13.04 10.72
CA VAL A 152 -15.50 -14.10 11.67
C VAL A 152 -16.70 -15.02 11.87
N VAL A 153 -16.49 -16.29 11.63
CA VAL A 153 -17.52 -17.35 11.74
C VAL A 153 -17.11 -18.42 12.75
N LYS A 154 -18.06 -19.33 13.08
CA LYS A 154 -17.80 -20.49 13.96
C LYS A 154 -16.89 -21.53 13.32
#